data_e2b26781573c41b3a23e99ca846c2954
#
_entry.id   e2b26781573c41b3a23e99ca846c2954
#
_cell.length_a   1.000
_cell.length_b   1.000
_cell.length_c   1.000
_cell.angle_alpha   90.00
_cell.angle_beta   90.00
_cell.angle_gamma   90.00
#
_symmetry.space_group_name_H-M   'P 1'
#
loop_
_entity.id
_entity.type
_entity.pdbx_description
1 polymer ?
#
loop_
_entity_poly.entity_id
_entity_poly.type
_entity_poly.pdbx_seq_one_letter_code
_entity_poly.pdbx_strand_id
1 'polypeptide(L)'
;MRSSRITLVLGGAVAVLAFAAGIALGAGNGLKRLNLPGAANRPFSHVVVDGGTIYVAGTLGLDAETGKPPADAKAEARLALDDIRRKLELAGATMDDLVWVQVFCPDLELYDEFNAVYRTYFEAGFPARSFVGSGPLLFGSRFEINAIAVGG
;
A
#
# COMPACT_ATOMS: atom_id res chain seq x y z
N MET A 1 -66.48 10.13 57.99
CA MET A 1 -65.63 10.74 56.93
C MET A 1 -64.28 10.05 56.93
N ARG A 2 -64.04 9.16 55.96
CA ARG A 2 -62.74 8.38 55.82
C ARG A 2 -61.85 9.07 54.84
N SER A 3 -60.68 9.53 55.30
CA SER A 3 -59.64 10.09 54.47
C SER A 3 -58.81 8.98 53.91
N SER A 4 -58.85 8.82 52.58
CA SER A 4 -57.97 7.90 51.85
C SER A 4 -56.62 8.56 51.58
N ARG A 5 -55.59 7.99 52.14
CA ARG A 5 -54.18 8.35 51.81
C ARG A 5 -53.74 7.57 50.57
N ILE A 6 -53.44 8.31 49.52
CA ILE A 6 -52.87 7.75 48.31
C ILE A 6 -51.32 7.67 48.51
N THR A 7 -50.81 6.45 48.58
CA THR A 7 -49.38 6.22 48.65
C THR A 7 -48.83 6.18 47.21
N LEU A 8 -48.06 7.20 46.87
CA LEU A 8 -47.36 7.26 45.59
C LEU A 8 -46.06 6.42 45.68
N VAL A 9 -46.03 5.28 45.02
CA VAL A 9 -44.80 4.46 44.90
C VAL A 9 -44.03 4.98 43.73
N LEU A 10 -42.92 5.68 43.96
CA LEU A 10 -41.94 6.01 42.95
C LEU A 10 -41.12 4.76 42.67
N GLY A 11 -41.41 4.12 41.55
CA GLY A 11 -40.57 3.06 40.96
C GLY A 11 -39.33 3.70 40.34
N GLY A 12 -38.20 3.61 41.01
CA GLY A 12 -36.91 3.98 40.44
C GLY A 12 -36.47 2.94 39.44
N ALA A 13 -36.49 3.28 38.16
CA ALA A 13 -35.86 2.46 37.10
C ALA A 13 -34.33 2.64 37.21
N VAL A 14 -33.66 1.63 37.72
CA VAL A 14 -32.20 1.54 37.66
C VAL A 14 -31.83 1.15 36.23
N ALA A 15 -31.38 2.11 35.41
CA ALA A 15 -30.81 1.84 34.13
C ALA A 15 -29.42 1.20 34.34
N VAL A 16 -29.36 -0.12 34.19
CA VAL A 16 -28.07 -0.84 34.10
C VAL A 16 -27.47 -0.54 32.74
N LEU A 17 -26.54 0.40 32.70
CA LEU A 17 -25.65 0.59 31.54
C LEU A 17 -24.71 -0.61 31.47
N ALA A 18 -25.07 -1.60 30.66
CA ALA A 18 -24.15 -2.66 30.24
C ALA A 18 -23.08 -2.02 29.36
N PHE A 19 -21.91 -1.74 29.92
CA PHE A 19 -20.71 -1.50 29.16
C PHE A 19 -20.34 -2.83 28.50
N ALA A 20 -20.80 -3.04 27.28
CA ALA A 20 -20.24 -4.06 26.41
C ALA A 20 -18.81 -3.58 26.08
N ALA A 21 -17.83 -4.04 26.86
CA ALA A 21 -16.45 -4.02 26.44
C ALA A 21 -16.37 -4.92 25.19
N GLY A 22 -16.54 -4.31 24.05
CA GLY A 22 -16.22 -4.93 22.78
C GLY A 22 -14.73 -5.24 22.80
N ILE A 23 -14.37 -6.44 23.22
CA ILE A 23 -13.10 -7.05 22.84
C ILE A 23 -13.22 -7.18 21.33
N ALA A 24 -12.70 -6.20 20.60
CA ALA A 24 -12.33 -6.40 19.23
C ALA A 24 -11.30 -7.54 19.25
N LEU A 25 -11.77 -8.77 19.13
CA LEU A 25 -10.96 -9.87 18.65
C LEU A 25 -10.46 -9.38 17.29
N GLY A 26 -9.25 -8.83 17.27
CA GLY A 26 -8.56 -8.55 16.04
C GLY A 26 -8.65 -9.84 15.24
N ALA A 27 -9.51 -9.85 14.22
CA ALA A 27 -9.43 -10.86 13.19
C ALA A 27 -7.97 -10.77 12.74
N GLY A 28 -7.16 -11.76 13.09
CA GLY A 28 -5.80 -11.83 12.64
C GLY A 28 -5.88 -11.79 11.12
N ASN A 29 -5.62 -10.61 10.55
CA ASN A 29 -5.45 -10.47 9.12
C ASN A 29 -4.22 -11.31 8.82
N GLY A 30 -4.44 -12.59 8.54
CA GLY A 30 -3.37 -13.52 8.27
C GLY A 30 -2.55 -12.96 7.12
N LEU A 31 -1.23 -13.09 7.21
CA LEU A 31 -0.27 -12.71 6.20
C LEU A 31 -0.73 -13.21 4.82
N LYS A 32 -0.98 -12.29 3.88
CA LYS A 32 -1.40 -12.61 2.51
C LYS A 32 -0.22 -12.37 1.57
N ARG A 33 0.03 -13.33 0.69
CA ARG A 33 0.99 -13.21 -0.39
C ARG A 33 0.26 -13.22 -1.71
N LEU A 34 0.41 -12.14 -2.48
CA LEU A 34 -0.30 -11.92 -3.73
C LEU A 34 0.70 -11.86 -4.89
N ASN A 35 0.30 -12.43 -6.02
CA ASN A 35 1.13 -12.46 -7.21
C ASN A 35 0.30 -12.13 -8.46
N LEU A 36 0.86 -11.32 -9.33
CA LEU A 36 0.34 -11.10 -10.67
C LEU A 36 0.41 -12.41 -11.50
N PRO A 37 -0.44 -12.56 -12.52
CA PRO A 37 -0.36 -13.71 -13.43
C PRO A 37 1.04 -13.90 -14.01
N GLY A 38 1.46 -15.15 -14.20
CA GLY A 38 2.78 -15.48 -14.74
C GLY A 38 3.93 -15.50 -13.72
N ALA A 39 3.64 -15.30 -12.43
CA ALA A 39 4.68 -15.28 -11.38
C ALA A 39 5.10 -16.67 -10.86
N ALA A 40 4.67 -17.75 -11.49
CA ALA A 40 5.03 -19.10 -11.06
C ALA A 40 6.57 -19.27 -10.99
N ASN A 41 7.06 -19.90 -9.90
CA ASN A 41 8.48 -20.21 -9.64
C ASN A 41 9.38 -19.00 -9.31
N ARG A 42 8.86 -17.83 -9.01
CA ARG A 42 9.68 -16.73 -8.47
C ARG A 42 9.98 -16.95 -6.99
N PRO A 43 11.20 -16.65 -6.52
CA PRO A 43 11.56 -16.82 -5.09
C PRO A 43 11.04 -15.67 -4.21
N PHE A 44 10.04 -14.91 -4.65
CA PHE A 44 9.43 -13.78 -3.93
C PHE A 44 7.97 -13.62 -4.31
N SER A 45 7.20 -12.95 -3.44
CA SER A 45 5.84 -12.49 -3.74
C SER A 45 5.86 -11.06 -4.28
N HIS A 46 4.99 -10.75 -5.23
CA HIS A 46 4.87 -9.38 -5.75
C HIS A 46 4.36 -8.42 -4.69
N VAL A 47 3.45 -8.90 -3.82
CA VAL A 47 2.88 -8.13 -2.73
C VAL A 47 2.73 -9.03 -1.51
N VAL A 48 3.04 -8.48 -0.34
CA VAL A 48 2.72 -9.07 0.96
C VAL A 48 1.86 -8.08 1.73
N VAL A 49 0.72 -8.56 2.27
CA VAL A 49 -0.16 -7.76 3.12
C VAL A 49 -0.14 -8.33 4.53
N ASP A 50 0.10 -7.48 5.52
CA ASP A 50 0.08 -7.82 6.93
C ASP A 50 -0.50 -6.67 7.75
N GLY A 51 -1.58 -6.92 8.50
CA GLY A 51 -2.20 -5.94 9.40
C GLY A 51 -2.59 -4.61 8.72
N GLY A 52 -2.99 -4.63 7.44
CA GLY A 52 -3.29 -3.41 6.68
C GLY A 52 -2.07 -2.74 6.03
N THR A 53 -0.85 -3.21 6.32
CA THR A 53 0.37 -2.75 5.62
C THR A 53 0.60 -3.59 4.37
N ILE A 54 0.88 -2.93 3.27
CA ILE A 54 1.09 -3.53 1.94
C ILE A 54 2.55 -3.31 1.54
N TYR A 55 3.30 -4.40 1.45
CA TYR A 55 4.70 -4.40 1.01
C TYR A 55 4.77 -4.77 -0.46
N VAL A 56 5.28 -3.88 -1.29
CA VAL A 56 5.45 -4.08 -2.74
C VAL A 56 6.90 -4.43 -3.03
N ALA A 57 7.13 -5.58 -3.65
CA ALA A 57 8.45 -6.05 -4.00
C ALA A 57 9.14 -5.16 -5.05
N GLY A 58 10.47 -5.23 -5.10
CA GLY A 58 11.30 -4.54 -6.09
C GLY A 58 10.76 -4.67 -7.50
N THR A 59 10.64 -3.54 -8.18
CA THR A 59 9.93 -3.41 -9.45
C THR A 59 10.81 -2.71 -10.46
N LEU A 60 11.07 -3.39 -11.56
CA LEU A 60 11.81 -2.89 -12.71
C LEU A 60 10.84 -2.49 -13.83
N GLY A 61 11.21 -1.50 -14.62
CA GLY A 61 10.45 -1.09 -15.81
C GLY A 61 10.82 -1.89 -17.03
N LEU A 62 10.38 -3.15 -17.11
CA LEU A 62 10.67 -4.02 -18.24
C LEU A 62 9.51 -4.02 -19.24
N ASP A 63 9.83 -3.92 -20.51
CA ASP A 63 8.90 -4.16 -21.59
C ASP A 63 8.49 -5.64 -21.62
N ALA A 64 7.19 -5.91 -21.72
CA ALA A 64 6.64 -7.26 -21.58
C ALA A 64 6.99 -8.20 -22.76
N GLU A 65 7.25 -7.65 -23.94
CA GLU A 65 7.58 -8.44 -25.15
C GLU A 65 9.06 -8.81 -25.18
N THR A 66 9.92 -7.86 -24.78
CA THR A 66 11.38 -8.03 -24.89
C THR A 66 12.02 -8.49 -23.58
N GLY A 67 11.36 -8.32 -22.44
CA GLY A 67 11.92 -8.58 -21.11
C GLY A 67 13.06 -7.64 -20.73
N LYS A 68 13.21 -6.49 -21.42
CA LYS A 68 14.29 -5.53 -21.22
C LYS A 68 13.72 -4.13 -20.92
N PRO A 69 14.50 -3.26 -20.27
CA PRO A 69 14.11 -1.87 -20.15
C PRO A 69 14.10 -1.19 -21.53
N PRO A 70 13.12 -0.30 -21.81
CA PRO A 70 13.11 0.50 -23.03
C PRO A 70 14.32 1.44 -23.10
N ALA A 71 14.65 1.93 -24.29
CA ALA A 71 15.79 2.83 -24.47
C ALA A 71 15.60 4.20 -23.77
N ASP A 72 14.35 4.69 -23.70
CA ASP A 72 13.99 5.93 -23.03
C ASP A 72 13.81 5.74 -21.53
N ALA A 73 14.51 6.52 -20.70
CA ALA A 73 14.44 6.45 -19.24
C ALA A 73 13.05 6.81 -18.68
N LYS A 74 12.35 7.76 -19.32
CA LYS A 74 10.98 8.10 -18.91
C LYS A 74 9.99 6.99 -19.22
N ALA A 75 10.16 6.28 -20.34
CA ALA A 75 9.36 5.11 -20.65
C ALA A 75 9.59 3.99 -19.64
N GLU A 76 10.85 3.73 -19.25
CA GLU A 76 11.17 2.76 -18.20
C GLU A 76 10.56 3.13 -16.86
N ALA A 77 10.67 4.41 -16.45
CA ALA A 77 10.05 4.89 -15.21
C ALA A 77 8.53 4.67 -15.22
N ARG A 78 7.85 4.93 -16.36
CA ARG A 78 6.41 4.64 -16.50
C ARG A 78 6.11 3.17 -16.32
N LEU A 79 6.84 2.28 -16.98
CA LEU A 79 6.62 0.84 -16.86
C LEU A 79 6.79 0.36 -15.41
N ALA A 80 7.81 0.85 -14.71
CA ALA A 80 8.03 0.51 -13.30
C ALA A 80 6.87 1.01 -12.40
N LEU A 81 6.44 2.25 -12.58
CA LEU A 81 5.35 2.84 -11.79
C LEU A 81 3.99 2.22 -12.13
N ASP A 82 3.73 1.90 -13.38
CA ASP A 82 2.52 1.16 -13.80
C ASP A 82 2.48 -0.24 -13.19
N ASP A 83 3.63 -0.90 -13.05
CA ASP A 83 3.70 -2.20 -12.39
C ASP A 83 3.48 -2.10 -10.87
N ILE A 84 4.00 -1.04 -10.21
CA ILE A 84 3.67 -0.71 -8.81
C ILE A 84 2.15 -0.53 -8.66
N ARG A 85 1.53 0.26 -9.54
CA ARG A 85 0.08 0.49 -9.51
C ARG A 85 -0.70 -0.82 -9.63
N ARG A 86 -0.38 -1.69 -10.59
CA ARG A 86 -1.02 -3.00 -10.74
C ARG A 86 -0.86 -3.89 -9.51
N LYS A 87 0.29 -3.84 -8.84
CA LYS A 87 0.54 -4.58 -7.60
C LYS A 87 -0.30 -4.04 -6.44
N LEU A 88 -0.46 -2.73 -6.34
CA LEU A 88 -1.33 -2.10 -5.34
C LEU A 88 -2.80 -2.45 -5.59
N GLU A 89 -3.29 -2.37 -6.83
CA GLU A 89 -4.64 -2.76 -7.23
C GLU A 89 -4.94 -4.22 -6.87
N LEU A 90 -3.97 -5.12 -7.02
CA LEU A 90 -4.10 -6.54 -6.60
C LEU A 90 -4.35 -6.68 -5.09
N ALA A 91 -3.85 -5.74 -4.30
CA ALA A 91 -4.04 -5.66 -2.85
C ALA A 91 -5.25 -4.79 -2.44
N GLY A 92 -5.97 -4.19 -3.40
CA GLY A 92 -7.11 -3.30 -3.15
C GLY A 92 -6.71 -1.87 -2.77
N ALA A 93 -5.50 -1.45 -3.14
CA ALA A 93 -4.95 -0.12 -2.85
C ALA A 93 -4.63 0.66 -4.14
N THR A 94 -4.31 1.93 -3.99
CA THR A 94 -3.98 2.88 -5.06
C THR A 94 -2.59 3.49 -4.88
N MET A 95 -2.13 4.31 -5.80
CA MET A 95 -0.87 5.05 -5.66
C MET A 95 -0.91 6.07 -4.53
N ASP A 96 -2.07 6.64 -4.21
CA ASP A 96 -2.25 7.61 -3.12
C ASP A 96 -2.23 6.96 -1.72
N ASP A 97 -2.32 5.62 -1.64
CA ASP A 97 -2.16 4.87 -0.39
C ASP A 97 -0.68 4.59 -0.04
N LEU A 98 0.25 4.93 -0.94
CA LEU A 98 1.68 4.79 -0.69
C LEU A 98 2.13 5.73 0.44
N VAL A 99 2.83 5.17 1.42
CA VAL A 99 3.42 5.94 2.54
C VAL A 99 4.94 6.03 2.42
N TRP A 100 5.56 5.10 1.72
CA TRP A 100 7.01 5.08 1.52
C TRP A 100 7.39 4.48 0.17
N VAL A 101 8.38 5.10 -0.48
CA VAL A 101 8.95 4.65 -1.76
C VAL A 101 10.47 4.75 -1.69
N GLN A 102 11.15 3.71 -2.17
CA GLN A 102 12.59 3.74 -2.39
C GLN A 102 12.90 3.47 -3.85
N VAL A 103 13.69 4.34 -4.45
CA VAL A 103 14.16 4.20 -5.83
C VAL A 103 15.66 3.98 -5.81
N PHE A 104 16.11 2.89 -6.40
CA PHE A 104 17.51 2.61 -6.69
C PHE A 104 17.81 3.03 -8.13
N CYS A 105 18.90 3.75 -8.33
CA CYS A 105 19.28 4.26 -9.64
C CYS A 105 20.80 4.27 -9.78
N PRO A 106 21.40 3.49 -10.71
CA PRO A 106 22.84 3.50 -10.92
C PRO A 106 23.40 4.85 -11.37
N ASP A 107 22.58 5.66 -12.06
CA ASP A 107 22.95 6.97 -12.59
C ASP A 107 22.03 8.07 -12.04
N LEU A 108 22.53 8.81 -11.06
CA LEU A 108 21.75 9.87 -10.41
C LEU A 108 21.44 11.09 -11.31
N GLU A 109 22.08 11.21 -12.48
CA GLU A 109 21.75 12.24 -13.46
C GLU A 109 20.32 12.05 -14.03
N LEU A 110 19.76 10.84 -13.94
CA LEU A 110 18.39 10.52 -14.33
C LEU A 110 17.31 10.97 -13.32
N TYR A 111 17.71 11.62 -12.21
CA TYR A 111 16.79 12.05 -11.15
C TYR A 111 15.63 12.92 -11.66
N ASP A 112 15.93 13.91 -12.48
CA ASP A 112 14.90 14.84 -12.99
C ASP A 112 13.98 14.17 -14.02
N GLU A 113 14.52 13.28 -14.85
CA GLU A 113 13.70 12.51 -15.80
C GLU A 113 12.72 11.58 -15.09
N PHE A 114 13.20 10.88 -14.06
CA PHE A 114 12.35 10.06 -13.21
C PHE A 114 11.27 10.89 -12.53
N ASN A 115 11.62 12.02 -11.91
CA ASN A 115 10.70 12.90 -11.21
C ASN A 115 9.61 13.46 -12.12
N ALA A 116 9.93 13.79 -13.36
CA ALA A 116 8.97 14.27 -14.33
C ALA A 116 7.83 13.26 -14.56
N VAL A 117 8.15 11.97 -14.55
CA VAL A 117 7.17 10.88 -14.65
C VAL A 117 6.50 10.62 -13.29
N TYR A 118 7.28 10.48 -12.23
CA TYR A 118 6.81 10.14 -10.89
C TYR A 118 5.68 11.07 -10.41
N ARG A 119 5.81 12.37 -10.64
CA ARG A 119 4.82 13.39 -10.23
C ARG A 119 3.43 13.15 -10.84
N THR A 120 3.34 12.48 -11.97
CA THR A 120 2.05 12.25 -12.67
C THR A 120 1.22 11.12 -12.09
N TYR A 121 1.74 10.43 -11.07
CA TYR A 121 1.06 9.28 -10.45
C TYR A 121 0.32 9.60 -9.15
N PHE A 122 0.39 10.83 -8.65
CA PHE A 122 -0.16 11.23 -7.35
C PHE A 122 -1.06 12.45 -7.49
N GLU A 123 -2.23 12.38 -6.87
CA GLU A 123 -3.23 13.45 -6.86
C GLU A 123 -3.32 14.11 -5.48
N ALA A 124 -3.26 13.34 -4.40
CA ALA A 124 -3.44 13.82 -3.03
C ALA A 124 -2.15 14.35 -2.38
N GLY A 125 -0.97 13.95 -2.87
CA GLY A 125 0.33 14.31 -2.31
C GLY A 125 1.36 13.21 -2.53
N PHE A 126 2.60 13.45 -2.12
CA PHE A 126 3.66 12.47 -2.34
C PHE A 126 3.94 11.66 -1.07
N PRO A 127 4.22 10.33 -1.18
CA PRO A 127 4.74 9.54 -0.08
C PRO A 127 6.14 10.01 0.34
N ALA A 128 6.57 9.63 1.54
CA ALA A 128 7.98 9.74 1.91
C ALA A 128 8.83 8.93 0.91
N ARG A 129 9.95 9.49 0.44
CA ARG A 129 10.76 8.84 -0.59
C ARG A 129 12.26 8.98 -0.36
N SER A 130 12.97 7.89 -0.63
CA SER A 130 14.42 7.90 -0.86
C SER A 130 14.72 7.65 -2.33
N PHE A 131 15.65 8.42 -2.90
CA PHE A 131 16.22 8.18 -4.22
C PHE A 131 17.71 8.02 -4.04
N VAL A 132 18.25 6.82 -4.29
CA VAL A 132 19.61 6.45 -3.90
C VAL A 132 20.41 5.90 -5.08
N GLY A 133 21.68 6.29 -5.16
CA GLY A 133 22.63 5.69 -6.07
C GLY A 133 22.85 4.21 -5.73
N SER A 134 22.88 3.36 -6.72
CA SER A 134 23.11 1.92 -6.56
C SER A 134 24.20 1.41 -7.50
N GLY A 135 24.62 0.16 -7.30
CA GLY A 135 25.32 -0.60 -8.32
C GLY A 135 24.38 -0.95 -9.48
N PRO A 136 24.90 -1.69 -10.50
CA PRO A 136 24.11 -2.12 -11.65
C PRO A 136 22.85 -2.89 -11.21
N LEU A 137 21.72 -2.60 -11.82
CA LEU A 137 20.45 -3.28 -11.63
C LEU A 137 20.29 -4.44 -12.63
N LEU A 138 19.39 -5.37 -12.32
CA LEU A 138 19.10 -6.51 -13.17
C LEU A 138 18.64 -6.06 -14.57
N PHE A 139 18.99 -6.82 -15.58
CA PHE A 139 18.65 -6.60 -16.99
C PHE A 139 19.16 -5.28 -17.58
N GLY A 140 20.09 -4.58 -16.88
CA GLY A 140 20.54 -3.26 -17.27
C GLY A 140 19.51 -2.16 -17.03
N SER A 141 18.59 -2.37 -16.10
CA SER A 141 17.58 -1.37 -15.71
C SER A 141 18.24 -0.14 -15.07
N ARG A 142 17.62 1.01 -15.26
CA ARG A 142 18.01 2.29 -14.67
C ARG A 142 17.28 2.58 -13.37
N PHE A 143 16.13 1.93 -13.16
CA PHE A 143 15.34 2.14 -11.95
C PHE A 143 14.84 0.82 -11.39
N GLU A 144 14.97 0.66 -10.07
CA GLU A 144 14.24 -0.35 -9.29
C GLU A 144 13.51 0.35 -8.15
N ILE A 145 12.24 0.01 -7.94
CA ILE A 145 11.37 0.70 -7.00
C ILE A 145 10.80 -0.29 -5.99
N ASN A 146 11.05 -0.04 -4.70
CA ASN A 146 10.33 -0.69 -3.59
C ASN A 146 9.32 0.28 -3.01
N ALA A 147 8.20 -0.24 -2.48
CA ALA A 147 7.18 0.62 -1.91
C ALA A 147 6.45 -0.04 -0.74
N ILE A 148 5.91 0.80 0.15
CA ILE A 148 5.01 0.41 1.22
C ILE A 148 3.77 1.29 1.13
N ALA A 149 2.59 0.64 1.19
CA ALA A 149 1.31 1.32 1.26
C ALA A 149 0.54 0.89 2.52
N VAL A 150 -0.48 1.65 2.88
CA VAL A 150 -1.45 1.28 3.92
C VAL A 150 -2.81 1.17 3.28
N GLY A 151 -3.44 0.00 3.43
CA GLY A 151 -4.82 -0.22 3.00
C GLY A 151 -5.80 0.11 4.11
N GLY A 152 -6.92 0.72 3.75
CA GLY A 152 -8.03 0.98 4.66
C GLY A 152 -8.87 -0.25 4.93
#